data_987588f60d0f39732e9745b6223f4ae4
#
_entry.id   987588f60d0f39732e9745b6223f4ae4
#
_cell.length_a   1.000
_cell.length_b   1.000
_cell.length_c   1.000
_cell.angle_alpha   90.00
_cell.angle_beta   90.00
_cell.angle_gamma   90.00
#
_symmetry.space_group_name_H-M   'P 1'
#
loop_
_entity.id
_entity.type
_entity.pdbx_description
1 polymer ?
#
loop_
_entity_poly.entity_id
_entity_poly.type
_entity_poly.pdbx_seq_one_letter_code
_entity_poly.pdbx_strand_id
1 'polypeptide(L)'
;MKGNYDKAFENIVRLRVMSVLMANEQYDFNGFKELMEVTDGNLSSHLRTLEKQGYVEVEKSFVGRKPQSNYSATTAGKVAFQNHLNYLENLINQNKI
;
A
#
# COMPACT_ATOMS: atom_id res chain seq x y z
N MET A 1 -10.37 4.65 22.15
CA MET A 1 -9.07 4.22 21.65
C MET A 1 -8.46 5.31 20.80
N LYS A 2 -7.20 5.52 20.94
CA LYS A 2 -6.47 6.56 20.22
C LYS A 2 -5.85 5.99 18.95
N GLY A 3 -5.71 6.82 17.93
CA GLY A 3 -5.15 6.46 16.65
C GLY A 3 -6.23 6.30 15.60
N ASN A 4 -5.80 6.26 14.36
CA ASN A 4 -6.70 6.22 13.23
C ASN A 4 -6.61 4.87 12.52
N TYR A 5 -7.53 4.00 12.87
CA TYR A 5 -7.71 2.74 12.19
C TYR A 5 -8.20 2.99 10.77
N ASP A 6 -7.62 2.30 9.79
CA ASP A 6 -8.00 2.49 8.40
C ASP A 6 -8.35 1.16 7.74
N LYS A 7 -9.57 1.05 7.26
CA LYS A 7 -10.06 -0.17 6.61
C LYS A 7 -9.30 -0.51 5.33
N ALA A 8 -8.69 0.47 4.68
CA ALA A 8 -7.89 0.21 3.49
C ALA A 8 -6.77 -0.78 3.78
N PHE A 9 -6.28 -0.82 5.01
CA PHE A 9 -5.17 -1.68 5.41
C PHE A 9 -5.58 -2.96 6.14
N GLU A 10 -6.89 -3.28 6.17
CA GLU A 10 -7.37 -4.55 6.69
C GLU A 10 -7.00 -5.72 5.78
N ASN A 11 -6.87 -5.46 4.49
CA ASN A 11 -6.50 -6.49 3.54
C ASN A 11 -4.99 -6.63 3.49
N ILE A 12 -4.50 -7.87 3.58
CA ILE A 12 -3.06 -8.14 3.65
C ILE A 12 -2.32 -7.68 2.39
N VAL A 13 -2.95 -7.77 1.22
CA VAL A 13 -2.30 -7.33 -0.03
C VAL A 13 -2.09 -5.81 0.01
N ARG A 14 -3.12 -5.07 0.39
CA ARG A 14 -3.02 -3.61 0.48
C ARG A 14 -2.02 -3.17 1.55
N LEU A 15 -2.01 -3.86 2.67
CA LEU A 15 -1.05 -3.59 3.74
C LEU A 15 0.39 -3.80 3.23
N ARG A 16 0.62 -4.90 2.53
CA ARG A 16 1.95 -5.22 1.99
C ARG A 16 2.37 -4.24 0.91
N VAL A 17 1.45 -3.85 0.03
CA VAL A 17 1.72 -2.82 -1.00
C VAL A 17 2.21 -1.54 -0.33
N MET A 18 1.49 -1.06 0.66
CA MET A 18 1.88 0.17 1.34
C MET A 18 3.20 0.03 2.08
N SER A 19 3.48 -1.12 2.67
CA SER A 19 4.75 -1.33 3.35
C SER A 19 5.94 -1.22 2.39
N VAL A 20 5.78 -1.73 1.16
CA VAL A 20 6.80 -1.59 0.12
C VAL A 20 6.98 -0.12 -0.27
N LEU A 21 5.88 0.60 -0.43
CA LEU A 21 5.90 2.00 -0.86
C LEU A 21 6.34 2.96 0.24
N MET A 22 6.31 2.53 1.50
CA MET A 22 6.91 3.32 2.58
C MET A 22 8.43 3.25 2.54
N ALA A 23 8.98 2.17 2.00
CA ALA A 23 10.42 1.94 1.94
C ALA A 23 11.04 2.29 0.58
N ASN A 24 10.22 2.54 -0.43
CA ASN A 24 10.67 2.80 -1.80
C ASN A 24 9.88 3.96 -2.38
N GLU A 25 10.56 4.83 -3.14
CA GLU A 25 9.89 5.96 -3.80
C GLU A 25 8.83 5.49 -4.78
N GLN A 26 9.12 4.42 -5.50
CA GLN A 26 8.15 3.81 -6.39
C GLN A 26 8.46 2.33 -6.57
N TYR A 27 7.47 1.59 -7.03
CA TYR A 27 7.58 0.16 -7.27
C TYR A 27 6.63 -0.20 -8.40
N ASP A 28 7.05 -1.08 -9.31
CA ASP A 28 6.25 -1.39 -10.47
C ASP A 28 5.34 -2.60 -10.26
N PHE A 29 4.32 -2.70 -11.12
CA PHE A 29 3.31 -3.75 -11.04
C PHE A 29 3.94 -5.15 -11.04
N ASN A 30 4.86 -5.39 -11.96
CA ASN A 30 5.50 -6.71 -12.05
C ASN A 30 6.34 -7.03 -10.81
N GLY A 31 6.98 -6.01 -10.24
CA GLY A 31 7.71 -6.18 -8.99
C GLY A 31 6.81 -6.62 -7.85
N PHE A 32 5.63 -6.02 -7.74
CA PHE A 32 4.66 -6.44 -6.73
C PHE A 32 4.20 -7.88 -6.94
N LYS A 33 3.96 -8.26 -8.19
CA LYS A 33 3.54 -9.63 -8.51
C LYS A 33 4.58 -10.66 -8.09
N GLU A 34 5.84 -10.39 -8.41
CA GLU A 34 6.92 -11.30 -8.03
C GLU A 34 7.07 -11.39 -6.51
N LEU A 35 6.92 -10.26 -5.85
CA LEU A 35 7.11 -10.19 -4.40
C LEU A 35 5.99 -10.87 -3.63
N MET A 36 4.76 -10.76 -4.10
CA MET A 36 3.58 -11.17 -3.33
C MET A 36 2.89 -12.44 -3.82
N GLU A 37 3.26 -12.95 -4.97
CA GLU A 37 2.67 -14.17 -5.52
C GLU A 37 1.14 -14.11 -5.59
N VAL A 38 0.61 -13.00 -6.12
CA VAL A 38 -0.82 -12.78 -6.30
C VAL A 38 -1.16 -12.77 -7.79
N THR A 39 -2.44 -12.98 -8.12
CA THR A 39 -2.90 -12.87 -9.50
C THR A 39 -2.92 -11.41 -9.95
N ASP A 40 -2.82 -11.18 -11.26
CA ASP A 40 -2.90 -9.83 -11.83
C ASP A 40 -4.20 -9.14 -11.44
N GLY A 41 -5.32 -9.85 -11.54
CA GLY A 41 -6.62 -9.27 -11.22
C GLY A 41 -6.76 -8.91 -9.75
N ASN A 42 -6.24 -9.76 -8.87
CA ASN A 42 -6.27 -9.50 -7.44
C ASN A 42 -5.45 -8.25 -7.10
N LEU A 43 -4.21 -8.20 -7.58
CA LEU A 43 -3.32 -7.06 -7.36
C LEU A 43 -3.90 -5.78 -7.95
N SER A 44 -4.39 -5.84 -9.20
CA SER A 44 -5.00 -4.68 -9.86
C SER A 44 -6.16 -4.11 -9.04
N SER A 45 -7.02 -4.99 -8.53
CA SER A 45 -8.17 -4.59 -7.74
C SER A 45 -7.76 -3.85 -6.48
N HIS A 46 -6.75 -4.36 -5.77
CA HIS A 46 -6.28 -3.74 -4.54
C HIS A 46 -5.54 -2.43 -4.79
N LEU A 47 -4.75 -2.36 -5.85
CA LEU A 47 -4.08 -1.11 -6.23
C LEU A 47 -5.11 -0.04 -6.60
N ARG A 48 -6.17 -0.43 -7.31
CA ARG A 48 -7.24 0.51 -7.68
C ARG A 48 -7.96 1.03 -6.44
N THR A 49 -8.20 0.18 -5.46
CA THR A 49 -8.80 0.59 -4.19
C THR A 49 -7.94 1.66 -3.51
N LEU A 50 -6.63 1.45 -3.45
CA LEU A 50 -5.71 2.43 -2.87
C LEU A 50 -5.65 3.73 -3.65
N GLU A 51 -5.74 3.66 -4.99
CA GLU A 51 -5.81 4.86 -5.82
C GLU A 51 -7.08 5.66 -5.53
N LYS A 52 -8.22 4.98 -5.42
CA LYS A 52 -9.49 5.63 -5.12
C LYS A 52 -9.50 6.32 -3.76
N GLN A 53 -8.77 5.77 -2.81
CA GLN A 53 -8.62 6.38 -1.50
C GLN A 53 -7.65 7.57 -1.52
N GLY A 54 -6.94 7.76 -2.62
CA GLY A 54 -5.93 8.81 -2.71
C GLY A 54 -4.63 8.46 -2.00
N TYR A 55 -4.38 7.18 -1.75
CA TYR A 55 -3.21 6.72 -1.01
C TYR A 55 -2.05 6.33 -1.89
N VAL A 56 -2.30 5.97 -3.14
CA VAL A 56 -1.25 5.69 -4.11
C VAL A 56 -1.55 6.40 -5.42
N GLU A 57 -0.50 6.68 -6.18
CA GLU A 57 -0.55 7.21 -7.52
C GLU A 57 0.12 6.23 -8.45
N VAL A 58 -0.34 6.19 -9.69
CA VAL A 58 0.29 5.38 -10.73
C VAL A 58 0.78 6.29 -11.83
N GLU A 59 2.00 6.04 -12.29
CA GLU A 59 2.57 6.71 -13.44
C GLU A 59 2.90 5.64 -14.46
N LYS A 60 2.39 5.80 -15.68
CA LYS A 60 2.64 4.85 -16.76
C LYS A 60 3.80 5.35 -17.61
N SER A 61 4.72 4.44 -17.90
CA SER A 61 5.89 4.72 -18.72
C SER A 61 6.18 3.53 -19.62
N PHE A 62 7.25 3.63 -20.39
CA PHE A 62 7.69 2.52 -21.24
C PHE A 62 9.13 2.19 -20.91
N VAL A 63 9.41 0.89 -20.83
CA VAL A 63 10.77 0.38 -20.77
C VAL A 63 11.00 -0.32 -22.11
N GLY A 64 11.71 0.39 -23.00
CA GLY A 64 11.73 -0.03 -24.40
C GLY A 64 10.35 0.13 -25.01
N ARG A 65 9.78 -0.98 -25.50
CA ARG A 65 8.43 -1.00 -26.08
C ARG A 65 7.37 -1.52 -25.11
N LYS A 66 7.77 -1.89 -23.90
CA LYS A 66 6.85 -2.47 -22.92
C LYS A 66 6.29 -1.39 -22.01
N PRO A 67 4.96 -1.32 -21.86
CA PRO A 67 4.38 -0.42 -20.89
C PRO A 67 4.70 -0.90 -19.48
N GLN A 68 4.91 0.06 -18.59
CA GLN A 68 5.20 -0.21 -17.19
C GLN A 68 4.38 0.72 -16.32
N SER A 69 3.75 0.17 -15.30
CA SER A 69 3.00 0.95 -14.32
C SER A 69 3.82 1.06 -13.04
N ASN A 70 4.17 2.27 -12.67
CA ASN A 70 4.96 2.56 -11.48
C ASN A 70 4.06 3.20 -10.43
N TYR A 71 4.06 2.66 -9.24
CA TYR A 71 3.22 3.13 -8.14
C TYR A 71 4.06 3.82 -7.08
N SER A 72 3.49 4.85 -6.48
CA SER A 72 4.12 5.55 -5.37
C SER A 72 3.07 5.89 -4.33
N ALA A 73 3.47 5.99 -3.07
CA ALA A 73 2.58 6.42 -2.01
C ALA A 73 2.46 7.94 -2.04
N THR A 74 1.22 8.43 -1.90
CA THR A 74 0.98 9.85 -1.72
C THR A 74 1.32 10.25 -0.29
N THR A 75 1.43 11.56 -0.03
CA THR A 75 1.57 12.06 1.33
C THR A 75 0.41 11.57 2.21
N ALA A 76 -0.82 11.63 1.68
CA ALA A 76 -2.00 11.14 2.41
C ALA A 76 -1.88 9.65 2.72
N GLY A 77 -1.39 8.85 1.76
CA GLY A 77 -1.19 7.42 1.97
C GLY A 77 -0.17 7.11 3.03
N LYS A 78 0.94 7.83 3.03
CA LYS A 78 2.00 7.66 4.04
C LYS A 78 1.49 8.00 5.44
N VAL A 79 0.76 9.10 5.56
CA VAL A 79 0.19 9.53 6.84
C VAL A 79 -0.84 8.50 7.33
N ALA A 80 -1.74 8.07 6.43
CA ALA A 80 -2.78 7.10 6.79
C ALA A 80 -2.17 5.77 7.25
N PHE A 81 -1.13 5.31 6.55
CA PHE A 81 -0.47 4.06 6.90
C PHE A 81 0.23 4.16 8.26
N GLN A 82 0.95 5.26 8.49
CA GLN A 82 1.63 5.48 9.77
C GLN A 82 0.62 5.55 10.91
N ASN A 83 -0.50 6.23 10.71
CA ASN A 83 -1.57 6.30 11.71
C ASN A 83 -2.15 4.93 12.02
N HIS A 84 -2.32 4.10 10.98
CA HIS A 84 -2.82 2.74 11.15
C HIS A 84 -1.83 1.88 11.97
N LEU A 85 -0.54 2.01 11.69
CA LEU A 85 0.51 1.31 12.45
C LEU A 85 0.50 1.75 13.92
N ASN A 86 0.34 3.05 14.15
CA ASN A 86 0.26 3.61 15.50
C ASN A 86 -0.95 3.05 16.25
N TYR A 87 -2.07 2.90 15.56
CA TYR A 87 -3.28 2.30 16.13
C TYR A 87 -2.98 0.86 16.59
N LEU A 88 -2.34 0.07 15.74
CA LEU A 88 -2.00 -1.32 16.08
C LEU A 88 -1.02 -1.39 17.25
N GLU A 89 -0.04 -0.50 17.28
CA GLU A 89 0.92 -0.44 18.37
C GLU A 89 0.20 -0.07 19.68
N ASN A 90 -0.74 0.87 19.64
CA ASN A 90 -1.52 1.25 20.81
C ASN A 90 -2.37 0.10 21.35
N LEU A 91 -2.87 -0.77 20.48
CA LEU A 91 -3.58 -1.98 20.91
C LEU A 91 -2.69 -2.85 21.80
N ILE A 92 -1.45 -3.05 21.38
CA ILE A 92 -0.49 -3.85 22.13
C ILE A 92 -0.22 -3.19 23.49
N ASN A 93 0.01 -1.88 23.49
CA ASN A 93 0.34 -1.15 24.69
C ASN A 93 -0.81 -1.13 25.72
N GLN A 94 -2.06 -1.07 25.24
CA GLN A 94 -3.23 -1.11 26.11
C GLN A 94 -3.42 -2.45 26.79
N ASN A 95 -2.88 -3.52 26.19
CA ASN A 95 -3.05 -4.87 26.72
C ASN A 95 -1.85 -5.36 27.52
N LYS A 96 -0.91 -4.49 27.83
CA LYS A 96 0.19 -4.84 28.71
C LYS A 96 -0.33 -4.97 30.15
N ILE A 97 0.12 -6.03 30.78
CA ILE A 97 -0.26 -6.32 32.17
C ILE A 97 0.90 -6.00 33.09
#